data_148eba447e294d261f0522dc97e43522
#
_entry.id   148eba447e294d261f0522dc97e43522
#
_cell.length_a   1.000
_cell.length_b   1.000
_cell.length_c   1.000
_cell.angle_alpha   90.00
_cell.angle_beta   90.00
_cell.angle_gamma   90.00
#
_symmetry.space_group_name_H-M   'P 1'
#
loop_
_entity.id
_entity.type
_entity.pdbx_description
1 polymer ?
#
loop_
_entity_poly.entity_id
_entity_poly.type
_entity_poly.pdbx_seq_one_letter_code
_entity_poly.pdbx_strand_id
1 'polypeptide(L)'
;MSDFRLAQAEYYYVDKTMLIKDFIDERPMVTLFTRPRRFGKTLNMDMLRTFFEKTEQDTSVYFQDKKIWACGQKYRSYQGKYPVIFLTFKDVKFNTWEETFSAVRDIFAKETQRHEELRTSDRCDEYDERKYARLAEGNVTEVELSSALADLSAMLDRKSTRLNSSH
;
A
#
# COMPACT_ATOMS: atom_id res chain seq x y z
N MET A 1 -14.34 -11.56 -0.37
CA MET A 1 -12.94 -11.86 -0.03
C MET A 1 -12.05 -10.82 -0.66
N SER A 2 -11.17 -10.23 0.11
CA SER A 2 -10.27 -9.14 -0.30
C SER A 2 -8.81 -9.40 0.07
N ASP A 3 -8.53 -10.51 0.76
CA ASP A 3 -7.20 -10.92 1.20
C ASP A 3 -6.63 -11.95 0.22
N PHE A 4 -5.52 -11.60 -0.43
CA PHE A 4 -4.86 -12.44 -1.42
C PHE A 4 -4.22 -13.69 -0.80
N ARG A 5 -3.63 -13.57 0.40
CA ARG A 5 -2.99 -14.69 1.10
C ARG A 5 -4.02 -15.75 1.47
N LEU A 6 -5.14 -15.30 2.00
CA LEU A 6 -6.26 -16.19 2.37
C LEU A 6 -6.90 -16.83 1.13
N ALA A 7 -7.03 -16.06 0.05
CA ALA A 7 -7.57 -16.58 -1.21
C ALA A 7 -6.75 -17.74 -1.79
N GLN A 8 -5.44 -17.72 -1.61
CA GLN A 8 -4.57 -18.82 -2.06
C GLN A 8 -4.64 -20.05 -1.15
N ALA A 9 -4.80 -19.84 0.15
CA ALA A 9 -4.77 -20.94 1.13
C ALA A 9 -6.08 -21.73 1.16
N GLU A 10 -7.22 -21.07 0.98
CA GLU A 10 -8.55 -21.67 1.24
C GLU A 10 -9.42 -21.86 -0.01
N TYR A 11 -9.05 -21.23 -1.14
CA TYR A 11 -9.93 -21.18 -2.31
C TYR A 11 -9.18 -21.48 -3.61
N TYR A 12 -9.94 -21.86 -4.64
CA TYR A 12 -9.41 -21.95 -6.00
C TYR A 12 -9.07 -20.56 -6.51
N TYR A 13 -7.78 -20.21 -6.49
CA TYR A 13 -7.29 -18.94 -6.98
C TYR A 13 -6.92 -19.02 -8.47
N VAL A 14 -7.58 -18.24 -9.29
CA VAL A 14 -7.18 -18.05 -10.70
C VAL A 14 -5.97 -17.12 -10.74
N ASP A 15 -4.82 -17.62 -11.20
CA ASP A 15 -3.58 -16.85 -11.25
C ASP A 15 -3.68 -15.64 -12.19
N LYS A 16 -3.70 -14.46 -11.60
CA LYS A 16 -3.69 -13.15 -12.26
C LYS A 16 -2.39 -12.39 -12.06
N THR A 17 -1.33 -13.05 -11.61
CA THR A 17 -0.05 -12.40 -11.25
C THR A 17 0.66 -11.78 -12.45
N MET A 18 0.27 -12.09 -13.70
CA MET A 18 0.77 -11.39 -14.88
C MET A 18 0.44 -9.90 -14.89
N LEU A 19 -0.59 -9.46 -14.16
CA LEU A 19 -0.87 -8.04 -13.92
C LEU A 19 0.33 -7.32 -13.28
N ILE A 20 1.09 -8.00 -12.43
CA ILE A 20 2.33 -7.46 -11.82
C ILE A 20 3.36 -7.17 -12.90
N LYS A 21 3.50 -8.08 -13.87
CA LYS A 21 4.42 -7.91 -14.99
C LYS A 21 4.05 -6.68 -15.81
N ASP A 22 2.79 -6.56 -16.19
CA ASP A 22 2.29 -5.42 -16.97
C ASP A 22 2.54 -4.11 -16.21
N PHE A 23 2.29 -4.09 -14.89
CA PHE A 23 2.52 -2.93 -14.04
C PHE A 23 4.01 -2.52 -13.98
N ILE A 24 4.93 -3.49 -13.93
CA ILE A 24 6.39 -3.23 -13.93
C ILE A 24 6.86 -2.73 -15.29
N ASP A 25 6.37 -3.31 -16.38
CA ASP A 25 6.82 -2.99 -17.75
C ASP A 25 6.28 -1.63 -18.22
N GLU A 26 5.01 -1.33 -17.94
CA GLU A 26 4.34 -0.09 -18.37
C GLU A 26 4.67 1.11 -17.45
N ARG A 27 4.98 0.88 -16.20
CA ARG A 27 5.27 1.90 -15.17
C ARG A 27 4.24 3.04 -15.15
N PRO A 28 2.94 2.75 -15.09
CA PRO A 28 1.92 3.77 -15.15
C PRO A 28 1.98 4.65 -13.89
N MET A 29 1.85 5.98 -14.06
CA MET A 29 1.69 6.88 -12.92
C MET A 29 0.35 6.68 -12.20
N VAL A 30 -0.68 6.33 -12.96
CA VAL A 30 -2.02 6.05 -12.45
C VAL A 30 -2.61 4.86 -13.21
N THR A 31 -3.18 3.92 -12.46
CA THR A 31 -3.90 2.78 -13.03
C THR A 31 -5.33 2.73 -12.49
N LEU A 32 -6.31 2.72 -13.38
CA LEU A 32 -7.72 2.61 -13.01
C LEU A 32 -8.28 1.23 -13.40
N PHE A 33 -8.76 0.47 -12.40
CA PHE A 33 -9.42 -0.82 -12.62
C PHE A 33 -10.95 -0.64 -12.73
N THR A 34 -11.46 -0.62 -13.96
CA THR A 34 -12.89 -0.41 -14.29
C THR A 34 -13.67 -1.71 -14.46
N ARG A 35 -13.55 -2.66 -13.55
CA ARG A 35 -14.29 -3.92 -13.61
C ARG A 35 -15.60 -3.84 -12.79
N PRO A 36 -16.65 -4.57 -13.18
CA PRO A 36 -17.87 -4.69 -12.38
C PRO A 36 -17.61 -5.17 -10.95
N ARG A 37 -18.62 -5.04 -10.08
CA ARG A 37 -18.55 -5.60 -8.71
C ARG A 37 -18.30 -7.12 -8.79
N ARG A 38 -17.56 -7.68 -7.80
CA ARG A 38 -17.23 -9.11 -7.65
C ARG A 38 -16.22 -9.65 -8.68
N PHE A 39 -15.61 -8.82 -9.52
CA PHE A 39 -14.54 -9.26 -10.45
C PHE A 39 -13.12 -9.20 -9.86
N GLY A 40 -13.01 -9.24 -8.53
CA GLY A 40 -11.73 -9.38 -7.84
C GLY A 40 -10.84 -8.12 -7.83
N LYS A 41 -11.40 -6.91 -8.00
CA LYS A 41 -10.62 -5.65 -7.98
C LYS A 41 -9.80 -5.51 -6.70
N THR A 42 -10.44 -5.61 -5.55
CA THR A 42 -9.77 -5.50 -4.25
C THR A 42 -8.73 -6.60 -4.05
N LEU A 43 -9.02 -7.81 -4.52
CA LEU A 43 -8.09 -8.94 -4.46
C LEU A 43 -6.84 -8.68 -5.33
N ASN A 44 -7.01 -8.12 -6.53
CA ASN A 44 -5.88 -7.77 -7.40
C ASN A 44 -5.04 -6.62 -6.80
N MET A 45 -5.67 -5.64 -6.17
CA MET A 45 -4.95 -4.56 -5.47
C MET A 45 -4.19 -5.11 -4.26
N ASP A 46 -4.78 -6.02 -3.49
CA ASP A 46 -4.11 -6.67 -2.37
C ASP A 46 -2.97 -7.60 -2.82
N MET A 47 -3.12 -8.26 -3.98
CA MET A 47 -2.04 -9.00 -4.63
C MET A 47 -0.86 -8.09 -4.99
N LEU A 48 -1.12 -6.94 -5.62
CA LEU A 48 -0.07 -5.96 -5.94
C LEU A 48 0.62 -5.46 -4.67
N ARG A 49 -0.15 -5.10 -3.63
CA ARG A 49 0.39 -4.73 -2.33
C ARG A 49 1.29 -5.83 -1.78
N THR A 50 0.79 -7.06 -1.68
CA THR A 50 1.53 -8.21 -1.13
C THR A 50 2.82 -8.48 -1.90
N PHE A 51 2.85 -8.22 -3.20
CA PHE A 51 4.05 -8.39 -4.02
C PHE A 51 5.09 -7.29 -3.78
N PHE A 52 4.68 -6.03 -3.83
CA PHE A 52 5.63 -4.91 -3.79
C PHE A 52 6.05 -4.50 -2.39
N GLU A 53 5.17 -4.70 -1.40
CA GLU A 53 5.36 -4.17 -0.06
C GLU A 53 6.54 -4.80 0.66
N LYS A 54 7.42 -3.94 1.18
CA LYS A 54 8.48 -4.34 2.10
C LYS A 54 7.87 -4.63 3.48
N THR A 55 7.98 -5.88 3.92
CA THR A 55 7.49 -6.34 5.22
C THR A 55 8.59 -7.15 5.93
N GLU A 56 8.43 -7.37 7.23
CA GLU A 56 9.33 -8.25 7.99
C GLU A 56 9.18 -9.72 7.57
N GLN A 57 7.97 -10.11 7.14
CA GLN A 57 7.70 -11.46 6.66
C GLN A 57 8.07 -11.59 5.19
N ASP A 58 8.66 -12.71 4.82
CA ASP A 58 8.90 -13.05 3.42
C ASP A 58 7.59 -13.39 2.71
N THR A 59 7.10 -12.45 1.90
CA THR A 59 5.89 -12.62 1.10
C THR A 59 6.15 -13.28 -0.25
N SER A 60 7.41 -13.56 -0.61
CA SER A 60 7.76 -14.22 -1.87
C SER A 60 7.14 -15.61 -1.99
N VAL A 61 6.94 -16.28 -0.86
CA VAL A 61 6.33 -17.62 -0.77
C VAL A 61 4.96 -17.71 -1.45
N TYR A 62 4.21 -16.59 -1.51
CA TYR A 62 2.90 -16.56 -2.17
C TYR A 62 2.97 -16.48 -3.70
N PHE A 63 4.17 -16.28 -4.25
CA PHE A 63 4.38 -16.04 -5.69
C PHE A 63 5.26 -17.09 -6.36
N GLN A 64 5.96 -17.93 -5.60
CA GLN A 64 6.96 -18.88 -6.12
C GLN A 64 6.37 -19.90 -7.10
N ASP A 65 5.10 -20.28 -6.93
CA ASP A 65 4.36 -21.18 -7.80
C ASP A 65 3.51 -20.45 -8.88
N LYS A 66 3.61 -19.13 -8.96
CA LYS A 66 2.80 -18.30 -9.87
C LYS A 66 3.56 -17.89 -11.12
N LYS A 67 2.79 -17.53 -12.16
CA LYS A 67 3.32 -17.11 -13.47
C LYS A 67 4.34 -16.00 -13.40
N ILE A 68 4.15 -15.01 -12.52
CA ILE A 68 5.10 -13.90 -12.34
C ILE A 68 6.48 -14.39 -11.95
N TRP A 69 6.58 -15.44 -11.13
CA TRP A 69 7.86 -15.97 -10.68
C TRP A 69 8.65 -16.61 -11.82
N ALA A 70 7.95 -17.23 -12.76
CA ALA A 70 8.53 -17.84 -13.97
C ALA A 70 9.02 -16.77 -14.98
N CYS A 71 8.58 -15.51 -14.87
CA CYS A 71 9.01 -14.43 -15.76
C CYS A 71 10.47 -13.99 -15.59
N GLY A 72 11.17 -14.48 -14.55
CA GLY A 72 12.61 -14.29 -14.39
C GLY A 72 13.02 -13.25 -13.35
N GLN A 73 14.34 -13.13 -13.18
CA GLN A 73 14.95 -12.32 -12.10
C GLN A 73 14.61 -10.83 -12.18
N LYS A 74 14.45 -10.28 -13.38
CA LYS A 74 14.02 -8.87 -13.56
C LYS A 74 12.80 -8.55 -12.70
N TYR A 75 11.77 -9.41 -12.74
CA TYR A 75 10.51 -9.17 -12.02
C TYR A 75 10.60 -9.55 -10.54
N ARG A 76 11.32 -10.62 -10.20
CA ARG A 76 11.55 -11.04 -8.81
C ARG A 76 12.26 -9.98 -7.99
N SER A 77 13.14 -9.18 -8.62
CA SER A 77 13.89 -8.12 -7.94
C SER A 77 13.03 -6.98 -7.38
N TYR A 78 11.78 -6.85 -7.86
CA TYR A 78 10.82 -5.86 -7.35
C TYR A 78 10.05 -6.34 -6.10
N GLN A 79 10.05 -7.67 -5.85
CA GLN A 79 9.27 -8.24 -4.76
C GLN A 79 9.80 -7.78 -3.40
N GLY A 80 8.89 -7.27 -2.55
CA GLY A 80 9.19 -6.89 -1.16
C GLY A 80 10.14 -5.71 -1.01
N LYS A 81 10.18 -4.76 -1.96
CA LYS A 81 11.18 -3.67 -2.00
C LYS A 81 10.63 -2.29 -1.69
N TYR A 82 9.33 -2.09 -1.78
CA TYR A 82 8.73 -0.76 -1.75
C TYR A 82 7.86 -0.53 -0.53
N PRO A 83 7.82 0.68 0.03
CA PRO A 83 6.74 1.07 0.91
C PRO A 83 5.45 1.16 0.09
N VAL A 84 4.34 0.67 0.62
CA VAL A 84 3.04 0.69 -0.06
C VAL A 84 2.00 1.31 0.86
N ILE A 85 1.37 2.40 0.42
CA ILE A 85 0.19 2.96 1.08
C ILE A 85 -1.04 2.26 0.53
N PHE A 86 -1.83 1.63 1.39
CA PHE A 86 -3.01 0.89 1.02
C PHE A 86 -4.25 1.37 1.77
N LEU A 87 -5.10 2.12 1.10
CA LEU A 87 -6.31 2.70 1.67
C LEU A 87 -7.56 2.01 1.11
N THR A 88 -8.51 1.69 1.98
CA THR A 88 -9.82 1.19 1.59
C THR A 88 -10.93 2.01 2.25
N PHE A 89 -11.87 2.49 1.44
CA PHE A 89 -13.03 3.24 1.88
C PHE A 89 -14.31 2.39 1.85
N LYS A 90 -14.17 1.07 1.82
CA LYS A 90 -15.28 0.12 1.67
C LYS A 90 -16.37 0.30 2.73
N ASP A 91 -15.98 0.59 3.95
CA ASP A 91 -16.86 0.68 5.11
C ASP A 91 -17.23 2.13 5.47
N VAL A 92 -16.79 3.10 4.66
CA VAL A 92 -17.17 4.51 4.81
C VAL A 92 -18.56 4.72 4.17
N LYS A 93 -19.60 4.54 4.98
CA LYS A 93 -21.01 4.65 4.57
C LYS A 93 -21.80 5.29 5.69
N PHE A 94 -21.65 6.59 5.83
CA PHE A 94 -22.31 7.37 6.88
C PHE A 94 -23.22 8.42 6.27
N ASN A 95 -24.18 8.90 7.05
CA ASN A 95 -25.16 9.88 6.58
C ASN A 95 -24.78 11.31 6.94
N THR A 96 -23.80 11.49 7.82
CA THR A 96 -23.32 12.81 8.25
C THR A 96 -21.88 13.03 7.82
N TRP A 97 -21.50 14.29 7.69
CA TRP A 97 -20.12 14.69 7.40
C TRP A 97 -19.18 14.30 8.55
N GLU A 98 -19.59 14.55 9.77
CA GLU A 98 -18.81 14.31 10.97
C GLU A 98 -18.41 12.83 11.11
N GLU A 99 -19.38 11.92 10.88
CA GLU A 99 -19.11 10.48 10.91
C GLU A 99 -18.20 10.05 9.75
N THR A 100 -18.45 10.58 8.56
CA THR A 100 -17.63 10.31 7.37
C THR A 100 -16.18 10.78 7.59
N PHE A 101 -16.01 12.02 8.07
CA PHE A 101 -14.70 12.60 8.38
C PHE A 101 -13.95 11.79 9.43
N SER A 102 -14.65 11.41 10.51
CA SER A 102 -14.06 10.55 11.56
C SER A 102 -13.57 9.21 11.00
N ALA A 103 -14.38 8.56 10.18
CA ALA A 103 -14.01 7.27 9.58
C ALA A 103 -12.81 7.39 8.61
N VAL A 104 -12.76 8.44 7.79
CA VAL A 104 -11.63 8.69 6.88
C VAL A 104 -10.36 8.97 7.68
N ARG A 105 -10.45 9.80 8.71
CA ARG A 105 -9.34 10.10 9.63
C ARG A 105 -8.78 8.82 10.28
N ASP A 106 -9.65 7.91 10.72
CA ASP A 106 -9.25 6.64 11.32
C ASP A 106 -8.55 5.71 10.30
N ILE A 107 -8.98 5.74 9.02
CA ILE A 107 -8.31 4.99 7.94
C ILE A 107 -6.87 5.49 7.76
N PHE A 108 -6.68 6.81 7.70
CA PHE A 108 -5.34 7.39 7.58
C PHE A 108 -4.48 7.17 8.83
N ALA A 109 -5.07 7.24 10.02
CA ALA A 109 -4.36 6.95 11.27
C ALA A 109 -3.81 5.52 11.29
N LYS A 110 -4.64 4.54 10.97
CA LYS A 110 -4.24 3.12 10.91
C LYS A 110 -3.17 2.87 9.84
N GLU A 111 -3.31 3.50 8.68
CA GLU A 111 -2.31 3.38 7.62
C GLU A 111 -0.98 4.03 8.01
N THR A 112 -1.01 5.18 8.66
CA THR A 112 0.20 5.85 9.17
C THR A 112 0.89 5.01 10.24
N GLN A 113 0.14 4.43 11.18
CA GLN A 113 0.66 3.51 12.20
C GLN A 113 1.32 2.27 11.59
N ARG A 114 0.83 1.80 10.45
CA ARG A 114 1.41 0.66 9.73
C ARG A 114 2.81 0.97 9.18
N HIS A 115 3.13 2.24 8.98
CA HIS A 115 4.44 2.74 8.58
C HIS A 115 5.25 3.26 9.79
N GLU A 116 5.33 2.46 10.85
CA GLU A 116 6.05 2.80 12.09
C GLU A 116 7.52 3.12 11.86
N GLU A 117 8.10 2.61 10.79
CA GLU A 117 9.46 2.91 10.37
C GLU A 117 9.72 4.40 10.10
N LEU A 118 8.69 5.21 9.87
CA LEU A 118 8.83 6.66 9.72
C LEU A 118 9.09 7.37 11.05
N ARG A 119 8.61 6.81 12.16
CA ARG A 119 8.76 7.38 13.50
C ARG A 119 10.21 7.49 13.96
N THR A 120 11.06 6.58 13.50
CA THR A 120 12.47 6.49 13.89
C THR A 120 13.42 6.82 12.75
N SER A 121 12.93 7.48 11.70
CA SER A 121 13.71 7.76 10.51
C SER A 121 14.56 9.03 10.69
N ASP A 122 15.87 8.91 10.64
CA ASP A 122 16.84 10.03 10.65
C ASP A 122 16.68 11.01 9.48
N ARG A 123 15.68 10.79 8.61
CA ARG A 123 15.41 11.58 7.41
C ARG A 123 14.12 12.36 7.45
N CYS A 124 13.31 12.07 8.44
CA CYS A 124 12.18 12.88 8.79
C CYS A 124 12.72 14.02 9.65
N ASP A 125 12.41 15.26 9.26
CA ASP A 125 12.69 16.42 10.07
C ASP A 125 11.63 16.54 11.19
N GLU A 126 11.83 17.46 12.10
CA GLU A 126 10.91 17.72 13.21
C GLU A 126 9.49 18.05 12.74
N TYR A 127 9.34 18.61 11.55
CA TYR A 127 8.04 18.91 10.96
C TYR A 127 7.35 17.63 10.48
N ASP A 128 8.07 16.73 9.84
CA ASP A 128 7.59 15.40 9.44
C ASP A 128 7.19 14.57 10.65
N GLU A 129 8.00 14.58 11.71
CA GLU A 129 7.71 13.86 12.96
C GLU A 129 6.40 14.34 13.59
N ARG A 130 6.18 15.65 13.63
CA ARG A 130 4.92 16.23 14.14
C ARG A 130 3.73 15.84 13.26
N LYS A 131 3.87 15.88 11.94
CA LYS A 131 2.82 15.46 11.02
C LYS A 131 2.50 13.98 11.19
N TYR A 132 3.53 13.14 11.27
CA TYR A 132 3.36 11.71 11.50
C TYR A 132 2.58 11.44 12.80
N ALA A 133 3.00 12.06 13.91
CA ALA A 133 2.35 11.87 15.18
C ALA A 133 0.87 12.26 15.15
N ARG A 134 0.54 13.41 14.57
CA ARG A 134 -0.85 13.89 14.44
C ARG A 134 -1.71 12.97 13.57
N LEU A 135 -1.17 12.47 12.47
CA LEU A 135 -1.85 11.51 11.59
C LEU A 135 -2.06 10.17 12.31
N ALA A 136 -1.01 9.63 12.94
CA ALA A 136 -1.06 8.35 13.63
C ALA A 136 -2.02 8.34 14.84
N GLU A 137 -2.15 9.48 15.52
CA GLU A 137 -3.09 9.67 16.64
C GLU A 137 -4.53 9.96 16.17
N GLY A 138 -4.73 10.20 14.86
CA GLY A 138 -6.02 10.65 14.33
C GLY A 138 -6.41 12.06 14.81
N ASN A 139 -5.44 12.88 15.19
CA ASN A 139 -5.66 14.25 15.67
C ASN A 139 -5.35 15.29 14.59
N VAL A 140 -6.07 15.22 13.47
CA VAL A 140 -5.90 16.09 12.30
C VAL A 140 -7.17 16.83 11.96
N THR A 141 -7.01 18.06 11.45
CA THR A 141 -8.09 18.88 10.90
C THR A 141 -8.45 18.40 9.47
N GLU A 142 -9.54 18.92 8.92
CA GLU A 142 -9.93 18.64 7.53
C GLU A 142 -8.84 19.08 6.53
N VAL A 143 -8.21 20.21 6.77
CA VAL A 143 -7.12 20.74 5.92
C VAL A 143 -5.91 19.81 5.96
N GLU A 144 -5.49 19.39 7.14
CA GLU A 144 -4.38 18.44 7.30
C GLU A 144 -4.70 17.07 6.69
N LEU A 145 -5.92 16.58 6.82
CA LEU A 145 -6.35 15.32 6.22
C LEU A 145 -6.36 15.41 4.69
N SER A 146 -6.67 16.56 4.10
CA SER A 146 -6.66 16.75 2.65
C SER A 146 -5.26 16.58 2.04
N SER A 147 -4.20 16.87 2.78
CA SER A 147 -2.80 16.68 2.36
C SER A 147 -2.16 15.38 2.87
N ALA A 148 -2.87 14.61 3.71
CA ALA A 148 -2.30 13.47 4.42
C ALA A 148 -1.65 12.42 3.50
N LEU A 149 -2.27 12.11 2.35
CA LEU A 149 -1.72 11.15 1.40
C LEU A 149 -0.41 11.66 0.77
N ALA A 150 -0.36 12.93 0.40
CA ALA A 150 0.83 13.56 -0.16
C ALA A 150 1.96 13.63 0.88
N ASP A 151 1.64 14.02 2.10
CA ASP A 151 2.59 14.10 3.21
C ASP A 151 3.18 12.72 3.54
N LEU A 152 2.34 11.69 3.69
CA LEU A 152 2.79 10.33 3.96
C LEU A 152 3.64 9.77 2.81
N SER A 153 3.24 10.02 1.56
CA SER A 153 4.01 9.62 0.38
C SER A 153 5.38 10.29 0.34
N ALA A 154 5.46 11.59 0.65
CA ALA A 154 6.72 12.33 0.68
C ALA A 154 7.66 11.84 1.78
N MET A 155 7.16 11.52 2.97
CA MET A 155 7.94 10.94 4.05
C MET A 155 8.52 9.56 3.67
N LEU A 156 7.71 8.70 3.06
CA LEU A 156 8.13 7.37 2.60
C LEU A 156 9.17 7.46 1.47
N ASP A 157 9.01 8.40 0.54
CA ASP A 157 9.95 8.63 -0.55
C ASP A 157 11.31 9.08 -0.02
N ARG A 158 11.37 10.06 0.88
CA ARG A 158 12.61 10.51 1.54
C ARG A 158 13.34 9.36 2.23
N LYS A 159 12.61 8.45 2.89
CA LYS A 159 13.21 7.28 3.52
C LYS A 159 13.75 6.29 2.50
N SER A 160 13.06 6.08 1.39
CA SER A 160 13.40 5.08 0.37
C SER A 160 14.57 5.48 -0.53
N THR A 161 14.77 6.78 -0.78
CA THR A 161 15.72 7.30 -1.78
C THR A 161 17.19 6.93 -1.50
N ARG A 162 17.60 6.64 -0.27
CA ARG A 162 18.97 6.23 0.08
C ARG A 162 19.30 4.76 -0.21
N LEU A 163 18.33 3.91 -0.39
CA LEU A 163 18.59 2.51 -0.73
C LEU A 163 19.10 2.37 -2.17
N ASN A 164 18.87 3.38 -3.02
CA ASN A 164 19.28 3.39 -4.43
C ASN A 164 20.59 4.14 -4.70
N SER A 165 21.18 4.83 -3.72
CA SER A 165 22.44 5.61 -3.88
C SER A 165 23.68 4.90 -3.32
N SER A 166 23.58 3.62 -2.97
CA SER A 166 24.71 2.81 -2.45
C SER A 166 25.07 1.68 -3.43
N HIS A 167 25.13 1.99 -4.72
CA HIS A 167 25.72 1.12 -5.74
C HIS A 167 26.63 1.93 -6.64
#